data_048c7a92803baa6a5be9684cfb31033e
#
_entry.id   048c7a92803baa6a5be9684cfb31033e
#
_cell.length_a   1.000
_cell.length_b   1.000
_cell.length_c   1.000
_cell.angle_alpha   90.00
_cell.angle_beta   90.00
_cell.angle_gamma   90.00
#
_symmetry.space_group_name_H-M   'P 1'
#
loop_
_entity.id
_entity.type
_entity.pdbx_description
1 polymer ?
#
loop_
_entity_poly.entity_id
_entity_poly.type
_entity_poly.pdbx_seq_one_letter_code
_entity_poly.pdbx_strand_id
1 'polypeptide(L)'
;ICPSASGLNDLPAGALVGTSSLRRKAQVLLRRPDLSVVEFRGNVQTRLKKLNAGVARCTFLAMAGLNRLQMTEIAAMPVAPEEMLPAVAQGAIGIEQRVDDSRCSALLAAIDHRPTGVLLAAERAFLAGLDGSCETPIAGLATRDGGQVLLRGEILRPDGSEHLYDAQSAPVEDAAALGAEMAAKLRELAGPQFFELP
;
A
#
# COMPACT_ATOMS: atom_id res chain seq x y z
N ILE A 1 3.75 -0.95 -14.76
CA ILE A 1 4.34 -1.40 -16.03
C ILE A 1 3.23 -1.70 -16.99
N CYS A 2 3.11 -0.94 -18.06
CA CYS A 2 2.07 -1.08 -19.07
C CYS A 2 2.67 -0.87 -20.48
N PRO A 3 3.12 -1.94 -21.16
CA PRO A 3 3.82 -1.79 -22.44
C PRO A 3 2.97 -1.21 -23.58
N SER A 4 1.65 -1.28 -23.48
CA SER A 4 0.70 -0.91 -24.55
C SER A 4 -0.21 0.27 -24.22
N ALA A 5 -0.02 0.94 -23.08
CA ALA A 5 -0.86 2.07 -22.67
C ALA A 5 -0.08 2.98 -21.71
N SER A 6 -0.47 4.25 -21.61
CA SER A 6 0.20 5.22 -20.72
C SER A 6 -0.17 5.04 -19.25
N GLY A 7 -1.27 4.32 -18.95
CA GLY A 7 -1.73 4.07 -17.59
C GLY A 7 -2.99 3.21 -17.54
N LEU A 8 -3.58 3.06 -16.36
CA LEU A 8 -4.81 2.26 -16.18
C LEU A 8 -5.99 2.80 -16.98
N ASN A 9 -6.08 4.11 -17.15
CA ASN A 9 -7.20 4.76 -17.83
C ASN A 9 -7.23 4.45 -19.32
N ASP A 10 -6.08 4.17 -19.91
CA ASP A 10 -5.92 3.91 -21.35
C ASP A 10 -6.07 2.42 -21.70
N LEU A 11 -6.28 1.56 -20.70
CA LEU A 11 -6.52 0.14 -20.93
C LEU A 11 -7.89 -0.09 -21.57
N PRO A 12 -7.99 -0.97 -22.57
CA PRO A 12 -9.29 -1.35 -23.14
C PRO A 12 -10.15 -2.06 -22.09
N ALA A 13 -11.47 -1.96 -22.23
CA ALA A 13 -12.41 -2.68 -21.37
C ALA A 13 -12.11 -4.18 -21.39
N GLY A 14 -12.24 -4.84 -20.25
CA GLY A 14 -11.93 -6.25 -20.07
C GLY A 14 -10.44 -6.59 -20.03
N ALA A 15 -9.53 -5.60 -20.10
CA ALA A 15 -8.10 -5.87 -20.05
C ALA A 15 -7.68 -6.53 -18.73
N LEU A 16 -6.73 -7.46 -18.81
CA LEU A 16 -6.20 -8.18 -17.66
C LEU A 16 -5.10 -7.37 -16.97
N VAL A 17 -5.28 -7.10 -15.68
CA VAL A 17 -4.29 -6.47 -14.79
C VAL A 17 -3.67 -7.52 -13.89
N GLY A 18 -2.35 -7.63 -13.90
CA GLY A 18 -1.62 -8.61 -13.11
C GLY A 18 -1.26 -8.07 -11.71
N THR A 19 -1.88 -8.60 -10.65
CA THR A 19 -1.46 -8.33 -9.28
C THR A 19 -1.90 -9.45 -8.33
N SER A 20 -1.07 -9.73 -7.31
CA SER A 20 -1.43 -10.64 -6.21
C SER A 20 -1.71 -9.86 -4.91
N SER A 21 -1.75 -8.54 -4.96
CA SER A 21 -2.11 -7.68 -3.84
C SER A 21 -3.60 -7.44 -3.85
N LEU A 22 -4.32 -7.90 -2.81
CA LEU A 22 -5.75 -7.65 -2.65
C LEU A 22 -6.05 -6.15 -2.62
N ARG A 23 -5.23 -5.37 -1.93
CA ARG A 23 -5.36 -3.91 -1.92
C ARG A 23 -5.32 -3.32 -3.34
N ARG A 24 -4.28 -3.66 -4.12
CA ARG A 24 -4.15 -3.15 -5.51
C ARG A 24 -5.30 -3.63 -6.39
N LYS A 25 -5.73 -4.89 -6.22
CA LYS A 25 -6.90 -5.42 -6.91
C LYS A 25 -8.13 -4.56 -6.64
N ALA A 26 -8.45 -4.34 -5.36
CA ALA A 26 -9.61 -3.54 -4.97
C ALA A 26 -9.52 -2.09 -5.48
N GLN A 27 -8.36 -1.44 -5.35
CA GLN A 27 -8.14 -0.08 -5.87
C GLN A 27 -8.24 0.02 -7.40
N VAL A 28 -7.84 -1.01 -8.14
CA VAL A 28 -8.01 -1.07 -9.61
C VAL A 28 -9.49 -1.21 -9.95
N LEU A 29 -10.18 -2.17 -9.33
CA LEU A 29 -11.60 -2.44 -9.62
C LEU A 29 -12.51 -1.29 -9.20
N LEU A 30 -12.19 -0.57 -8.13
CA LEU A 30 -12.89 0.65 -7.74
C LEU A 30 -12.87 1.71 -8.85
N ARG A 31 -11.72 1.90 -9.51
CA ARG A 31 -11.56 2.92 -10.56
C ARG A 31 -12.02 2.45 -11.93
N ARG A 32 -11.80 1.19 -12.20
CA ARG A 32 -12.06 0.55 -13.50
C ARG A 32 -12.73 -0.81 -13.26
N PRO A 33 -14.02 -0.82 -12.91
CA PRO A 33 -14.78 -2.04 -12.67
C PRO A 33 -14.94 -2.92 -13.91
N ASP A 34 -14.67 -2.35 -15.07
CA ASP A 34 -14.65 -3.04 -16.37
C ASP A 34 -13.38 -3.87 -16.62
N LEU A 35 -12.34 -3.73 -15.79
CA LEU A 35 -11.10 -4.51 -15.91
C LEU A 35 -11.22 -5.86 -15.18
N SER A 36 -10.36 -6.79 -15.57
CA SER A 36 -10.19 -8.06 -14.88
C SER A 36 -8.84 -8.16 -14.21
N VAL A 37 -8.77 -8.78 -13.03
CA VAL A 37 -7.53 -8.93 -12.28
C VAL A 37 -7.14 -10.40 -12.19
N VAL A 38 -5.88 -10.69 -12.54
CA VAL A 38 -5.31 -12.04 -12.46
C VAL A 38 -4.17 -12.08 -11.46
N GLU A 39 -4.01 -13.24 -10.82
CA GLU A 39 -2.91 -13.46 -9.89
C GLU A 39 -1.56 -13.37 -10.59
N PHE A 40 -0.64 -12.56 -10.02
CA PHE A 40 0.63 -12.24 -10.67
C PHE A 40 1.78 -12.32 -9.65
N ARG A 41 2.13 -13.55 -9.24
CA ARG A 41 3.21 -13.83 -8.29
C ARG A 41 4.57 -13.96 -8.97
N GLY A 42 5.62 -13.73 -8.20
CA GLY A 42 7.01 -13.85 -8.58
C GLY A 42 7.81 -12.59 -8.27
N ASN A 43 9.12 -12.67 -8.47
CA ASN A 43 10.01 -11.51 -8.41
C ASN A 43 9.83 -10.61 -9.66
N VAL A 44 10.59 -9.52 -9.72
CA VAL A 44 10.49 -8.54 -10.84
C VAL A 44 10.67 -9.25 -12.18
N GLN A 45 11.73 -10.05 -12.35
CA GLN A 45 12.04 -10.73 -13.60
C GLN A 45 10.93 -11.72 -14.03
N THR A 46 10.40 -12.48 -13.07
CA THR A 46 9.30 -13.42 -13.32
C THR A 46 8.04 -12.70 -13.77
N ARG A 47 7.70 -11.58 -13.13
CA ARG A 47 6.53 -10.79 -13.51
C ARG A 47 6.69 -10.16 -14.89
N LEU A 48 7.88 -9.65 -15.22
CA LEU A 48 8.18 -9.12 -16.56
C LEU A 48 8.09 -10.20 -17.63
N LYS A 49 8.59 -11.42 -17.38
CA LYS A 49 8.42 -12.56 -18.30
C LYS A 49 6.95 -12.87 -18.56
N LYS A 50 6.13 -12.91 -17.49
CA LYS A 50 4.67 -13.13 -17.64
C LYS A 50 4.00 -12.02 -18.44
N LEU A 51 4.40 -10.76 -18.21
CA LEU A 51 3.87 -9.62 -18.94
C LEU A 51 4.21 -9.71 -20.43
N ASN A 52 5.47 -9.99 -20.76
CA ASN A 52 5.94 -10.18 -22.15
C ASN A 52 5.28 -11.39 -22.82
N ALA A 53 4.91 -12.41 -22.07
CA ALA A 53 4.15 -13.56 -22.55
C ALA A 53 2.64 -13.29 -22.72
N GLY A 54 2.18 -12.06 -22.44
CA GLY A 54 0.78 -11.67 -22.64
C GLY A 54 -0.19 -12.19 -21.58
N VAL A 55 0.30 -12.68 -20.43
CA VAL A 55 -0.56 -13.16 -19.32
C VAL A 55 -1.42 -12.02 -18.74
N ALA A 56 -0.92 -10.81 -18.77
CA ALA A 56 -1.63 -9.60 -18.42
C ALA A 56 -1.19 -8.44 -19.32
N ARG A 57 -2.02 -7.40 -19.43
CA ARG A 57 -1.70 -6.18 -20.17
C ARG A 57 -0.80 -5.23 -19.39
N CYS A 58 -0.95 -5.21 -18.07
CA CYS A 58 -0.11 -4.41 -17.20
C CYS A 58 0.08 -5.09 -15.83
N THR A 59 1.06 -4.64 -15.07
CA THR A 59 1.30 -5.08 -13.67
C THR A 59 1.89 -3.94 -12.85
N PHE A 60 1.83 -4.09 -11.53
CA PHE A 60 2.43 -3.15 -10.59
C PHE A 60 3.74 -3.71 -10.02
N LEU A 61 4.78 -2.90 -10.06
CA LEU A 61 6.05 -3.16 -9.40
C LEU A 61 6.38 -2.00 -8.45
N ALA A 62 7.11 -2.30 -7.38
CA ALA A 62 7.59 -1.25 -6.49
C ALA A 62 8.80 -0.55 -7.14
N MET A 63 8.79 0.79 -7.19
CA MET A 63 9.90 1.59 -7.70
C MET A 63 11.23 1.28 -6.98
N ALA A 64 11.18 1.02 -5.67
CA ALA A 64 12.37 0.60 -4.91
C ALA A 64 13.03 -0.66 -5.47
N GLY A 65 12.22 -1.63 -5.93
CA GLY A 65 12.72 -2.84 -6.57
C GLY A 65 13.35 -2.58 -7.94
N LEU A 66 12.73 -1.69 -8.73
CA LEU A 66 13.27 -1.28 -10.03
C LEU A 66 14.57 -0.47 -9.87
N ASN A 67 14.61 0.47 -8.93
CA ASN A 67 15.80 1.24 -8.62
C ASN A 67 16.98 0.33 -8.21
N ARG A 68 16.71 -0.65 -7.33
CA ARG A 68 17.74 -1.60 -6.89
C ARG A 68 18.28 -2.46 -8.03
N LEU A 69 17.47 -2.77 -9.01
CA LEU A 69 17.83 -3.57 -10.18
C LEU A 69 18.33 -2.72 -11.36
N GLN A 70 18.40 -1.38 -11.20
CA GLN A 70 18.75 -0.44 -12.27
C GLN A 70 17.87 -0.60 -13.53
N MET A 71 16.56 -0.79 -13.29
CA MET A 71 15.54 -1.05 -14.33
C MET A 71 14.45 0.02 -14.31
N THR A 72 14.78 1.27 -14.00
CA THR A 72 13.80 2.37 -13.88
C THR A 72 13.17 2.75 -15.21
N GLU A 73 13.87 2.51 -16.31
CA GLU A 73 13.44 2.79 -17.67
C GLU A 73 12.22 1.97 -18.12
N ILE A 74 11.95 0.83 -17.47
CA ILE A 74 10.77 0.02 -17.78
C ILE A 74 9.50 0.53 -17.09
N ALA A 75 9.62 1.43 -16.13
CA ALA A 75 8.49 2.06 -15.47
C ALA A 75 7.89 3.11 -16.43
N ALA A 76 6.79 2.76 -17.09
CA ALA A 76 6.11 3.69 -18.00
C ALA A 76 5.67 4.95 -17.24
N MET A 77 5.13 4.80 -16.01
CA MET A 77 4.71 5.89 -15.16
C MET A 77 4.66 5.44 -13.68
N PRO A 78 5.36 6.13 -12.78
CA PRO A 78 5.13 5.96 -11.35
C PRO A 78 3.70 6.41 -10.99
N VAL A 79 2.96 5.56 -10.32
CA VAL A 79 1.63 5.92 -9.80
C VAL A 79 1.81 6.73 -8.52
N ALA A 80 1.28 7.95 -8.49
CA ALA A 80 1.37 8.82 -7.33
C ALA A 80 0.53 8.29 -6.15
N PRO A 81 0.96 8.53 -4.89
CA PRO A 81 0.17 8.16 -3.72
C PRO A 81 -1.25 8.77 -3.68
N GLU A 82 -1.43 9.91 -4.33
CA GLU A 82 -2.72 10.59 -4.49
C GLU A 82 -3.67 9.82 -5.41
N GLU A 83 -3.10 9.07 -6.34
CA GLU A 83 -3.86 8.19 -7.24
C GLU A 83 -4.13 6.84 -6.61
N MET A 84 -3.15 6.27 -5.92
CA MET A 84 -3.26 4.94 -5.31
C MET A 84 -2.46 4.91 -4.02
N LEU A 85 -3.14 5.00 -2.88
CA LEU A 85 -2.49 4.91 -1.58
C LEU A 85 -1.68 3.60 -1.46
N PRO A 86 -0.45 3.66 -0.92
CA PRO A 86 0.38 2.49 -0.69
C PRO A 86 -0.19 1.59 0.42
N ALA A 87 0.41 0.42 0.58
CA ALA A 87 0.21 -0.37 1.78
C ALA A 87 0.83 0.35 2.98
N VAL A 88 0.27 0.13 4.16
CA VAL A 88 0.86 0.57 5.42
C VAL A 88 2.33 0.12 5.51
N ALA A 89 3.20 1.02 5.95
CA ALA A 89 4.64 0.82 6.08
C ALA A 89 5.37 0.46 4.76
N GLN A 90 4.77 0.66 3.60
CA GLN A 90 5.42 0.34 2.33
C GLN A 90 6.64 1.24 2.10
N GLY A 91 7.79 0.61 1.85
CA GLY A 91 9.07 1.29 1.62
C GLY A 91 9.92 1.47 2.88
N ALA A 92 9.37 1.26 4.07
CA ALA A 92 10.16 1.23 5.30
C ALA A 92 10.97 -0.07 5.39
N ILE A 93 12.22 0.04 5.83
CA ILE A 93 13.08 -1.11 6.13
C ILE A 93 12.99 -1.36 7.64
N GLY A 94 12.37 -2.48 8.02
CA GLY A 94 12.33 -2.94 9.40
C GLY A 94 13.47 -3.91 9.69
N ILE A 95 14.08 -3.77 10.87
CA ILE A 95 15.09 -4.70 11.36
C ILE A 95 14.55 -5.35 12.63
N GLU A 96 14.44 -6.67 12.64
CA GLU A 96 14.03 -7.45 13.80
C GLU A 96 15.23 -7.83 14.67
N GLN A 97 15.04 -7.75 15.98
CA GLN A 97 16.03 -8.18 16.96
C GLN A 97 15.33 -8.87 18.13
N ARG A 98 16.09 -9.61 18.95
CA ARG A 98 15.56 -10.12 20.21
C ARG A 98 15.35 -8.97 21.18
N VAL A 99 14.29 -9.05 21.97
CA VAL A 99 13.85 -7.99 22.88
C VAL A 99 14.91 -7.70 23.97
N ASP A 100 15.65 -8.72 24.38
CA ASP A 100 16.69 -8.68 25.43
C ASP A 100 18.12 -8.45 24.92
N ASP A 101 18.30 -8.24 23.61
CA ASP A 101 19.63 -7.98 23.02
C ASP A 101 20.02 -6.50 23.07
N SER A 102 20.48 -6.07 24.24
CA SER A 102 20.90 -4.68 24.46
C SER A 102 22.07 -4.24 23.56
N ARG A 103 22.96 -5.17 23.19
CA ARG A 103 24.09 -4.87 22.28
C ARG A 103 23.58 -4.57 20.87
N CYS A 104 22.66 -5.39 20.37
CA CYS A 104 22.04 -5.17 19.07
C CYS A 104 21.25 -3.86 19.08
N SER A 105 20.47 -3.60 20.11
CA SER A 105 19.73 -2.34 20.29
C SER A 105 20.62 -1.11 20.19
N ALA A 106 21.77 -1.14 20.87
CA ALA A 106 22.73 -0.02 20.84
C ALA A 106 23.31 0.22 19.43
N LEU A 107 23.60 -0.85 18.66
CA LEU A 107 24.08 -0.74 17.29
C LEU A 107 22.99 -0.21 16.36
N LEU A 108 21.76 -0.70 16.48
CA LEU A 108 20.62 -0.29 15.64
C LEU A 108 20.18 1.15 15.92
N ALA A 109 20.35 1.65 17.14
CA ALA A 109 20.05 3.04 17.47
C ALA A 109 20.86 4.05 16.63
N ALA A 110 22.03 3.66 16.12
CA ALA A 110 22.86 4.51 15.24
C ALA A 110 22.28 4.70 13.84
N ILE A 111 21.42 3.81 13.39
CA ILE A 111 20.78 3.83 12.06
C ILE A 111 19.26 4.03 12.14
N ASP A 112 18.73 4.18 13.34
CA ASP A 112 17.30 4.44 13.53
C ASP A 112 16.91 5.82 12.99
N HIS A 113 15.88 5.84 12.14
CA HIS A 113 15.37 7.08 11.56
C HIS A 113 14.05 7.49 12.24
N ARG A 114 14.18 8.18 13.38
CA ARG A 114 13.04 8.62 14.21
C ARG A 114 11.90 9.29 13.44
N PRO A 115 12.14 10.20 12.47
CA PRO A 115 11.05 10.79 11.70
C PRO A 115 10.19 9.75 10.97
N THR A 116 10.81 8.72 10.37
CA THR A 116 10.08 7.59 9.79
C THR A 116 9.34 6.79 10.86
N GLY A 117 9.96 6.58 12.03
CA GLY A 117 9.32 5.88 13.16
C GLY A 117 8.01 6.51 13.60
N VAL A 118 7.93 7.85 13.64
CA VAL A 118 6.69 8.59 13.96
C VAL A 118 5.60 8.31 12.92
N LEU A 119 5.92 8.40 11.63
CA LEU A 119 4.96 8.13 10.54
C LEU A 119 4.46 6.69 10.59
N LEU A 120 5.39 5.75 10.80
CA LEU A 120 5.06 4.33 10.96
C LEU A 120 4.19 4.05 12.19
N ALA A 121 4.34 4.82 13.26
CA ALA A 121 3.49 4.66 14.45
C ALA A 121 2.02 4.95 14.10
N ALA A 122 1.74 6.02 13.34
CA ALA A 122 0.40 6.33 12.87
C ALA A 122 -0.15 5.24 11.94
N GLU A 123 0.62 4.86 10.91
CA GLU A 123 0.20 3.87 9.93
C GLU A 123 -0.04 2.49 10.56
N ARG A 124 0.86 2.04 11.46
CA ARG A 124 0.72 0.75 12.14
C ARG A 124 -0.43 0.73 13.13
N ALA A 125 -0.67 1.81 13.86
CA ALA A 125 -1.83 1.92 14.75
C ALA A 125 -3.14 1.86 13.95
N PHE A 126 -3.18 2.51 12.78
CA PHE A 126 -4.31 2.42 11.85
C PHE A 126 -4.55 0.98 11.38
N LEU A 127 -3.51 0.28 10.92
CA LEU A 127 -3.63 -1.11 10.47
C LEU A 127 -4.06 -2.05 11.60
N ALA A 128 -3.46 -1.90 12.80
CA ALA A 128 -3.78 -2.71 13.97
C ALA A 128 -5.23 -2.52 14.45
N GLY A 129 -5.72 -1.27 14.46
CA GLY A 129 -7.09 -0.97 14.85
C GLY A 129 -8.16 -1.54 13.90
N LEU A 130 -7.77 -1.85 12.66
CA LEU A 130 -8.62 -2.51 11.66
C LEU A 130 -8.49 -4.04 11.65
N ASP A 131 -7.69 -4.63 12.54
CA ASP A 131 -7.29 -6.05 12.50
C ASP A 131 -6.72 -6.46 11.14
N GLY A 132 -6.04 -5.51 10.49
CA GLY A 132 -5.59 -5.64 9.11
C GLY A 132 -4.37 -6.53 8.94
N SER A 133 -4.32 -7.19 7.80
CA SER A 133 -3.23 -8.07 7.38
C SER A 133 -2.87 -7.84 5.91
N CYS A 134 -1.93 -8.63 5.39
CA CYS A 134 -1.64 -8.64 3.94
C CYS A 134 -2.82 -9.14 3.09
N GLU A 135 -3.81 -9.75 3.72
CA GLU A 135 -5.02 -10.30 3.10
C GLU A 135 -6.22 -9.35 3.17
N THR A 136 -6.03 -8.17 3.75
CA THR A 136 -7.08 -7.15 3.87
C THR A 136 -6.79 -5.99 2.91
N PRO A 137 -7.74 -5.50 2.12
CA PRO A 137 -7.53 -4.38 1.20
C PRO A 137 -7.54 -3.04 1.95
N ILE A 138 -6.48 -2.79 2.68
CA ILE A 138 -6.22 -1.58 3.46
C ILE A 138 -5.03 -0.83 2.85
N ALA A 139 -5.18 0.48 2.70
CA ALA A 139 -4.12 1.38 2.29
C ALA A 139 -3.94 2.50 3.32
N GLY A 140 -2.72 2.99 3.48
CA GLY A 140 -2.45 4.09 4.38
C GLY A 140 -1.11 4.72 4.12
N LEU A 141 -1.05 6.04 4.29
CA LEU A 141 0.18 6.82 4.17
C LEU A 141 0.16 7.97 5.15
N ALA A 142 1.14 7.99 6.03
CA ALA A 142 1.42 9.13 6.87
C ALA A 142 2.50 10.01 6.23
N THR A 143 2.28 11.32 6.25
CA THR A 143 3.25 12.32 5.83
C THR A 143 3.42 13.36 6.93
N ARG A 144 4.57 14.03 6.95
CA ARG A 144 4.87 15.06 7.95
C ARG A 144 4.95 16.42 7.30
N ASP A 145 4.31 17.39 7.93
CA ASP A 145 4.48 18.81 7.64
C ASP A 145 4.76 19.56 8.95
N GLY A 146 5.99 20.04 9.10
CA GLY A 146 6.45 20.68 10.35
C GLY A 146 6.29 19.77 11.57
N GLY A 147 5.49 20.21 12.53
CA GLY A 147 5.15 19.49 13.75
C GLY A 147 3.89 18.62 13.66
N GLN A 148 3.29 18.48 12.48
CA GLN A 148 2.06 17.73 12.26
C GLN A 148 2.32 16.47 11.44
N VAL A 149 1.56 15.41 11.73
CA VAL A 149 1.41 14.22 10.92
C VAL A 149 0.05 14.26 10.24
N LEU A 150 0.02 14.16 8.92
CA LEU A 150 -1.19 13.89 8.15
C LEU A 150 -1.24 12.39 7.83
N LEU A 151 -2.24 11.70 8.32
CA LEU A 151 -2.53 10.31 7.96
C LEU A 151 -3.70 10.28 6.96
N ARG A 152 -3.49 9.61 5.84
CA ARG A 152 -4.51 9.24 4.87
C ARG A 152 -4.74 7.74 4.96
N GLY A 153 -5.97 7.31 5.17
CA GLY A 153 -6.35 5.91 5.30
C GLY A 153 -7.49 5.55 4.38
N GLU A 154 -7.44 4.36 3.82
CA GLU A 154 -8.45 3.82 2.91
C GLU A 154 -8.66 2.34 3.19
N ILE A 155 -9.93 1.92 3.29
CA ILE A 155 -10.34 0.53 3.31
C ILE A 155 -11.30 0.27 2.16
N LEU A 156 -11.18 -0.89 1.54
CA LEU A 156 -11.98 -1.23 0.35
C LEU A 156 -12.63 -2.60 0.51
N ARG A 157 -13.76 -2.80 -0.15
CA ARG A 157 -14.25 -4.15 -0.39
C ARG A 157 -13.31 -4.89 -1.35
N PRO A 158 -13.10 -6.21 -1.17
CA PRO A 158 -12.17 -6.98 -2.00
C PRO A 158 -12.47 -6.97 -3.50
N ASP A 159 -13.72 -6.72 -3.88
CA ASP A 159 -14.19 -6.59 -5.27
C ASP A 159 -14.15 -5.15 -5.80
N GLY A 160 -13.76 -4.17 -4.96
CA GLY A 160 -13.70 -2.76 -5.32
C GLY A 160 -15.06 -2.05 -5.40
N SER A 161 -16.16 -2.69 -5.00
CA SER A 161 -17.52 -2.12 -5.09
C SER A 161 -17.75 -0.94 -4.16
N GLU A 162 -17.01 -0.87 -3.06
CA GLU A 162 -17.13 0.17 -2.04
C GLU A 162 -15.77 0.49 -1.42
N HIS A 163 -15.57 1.75 -1.08
CA HIS A 163 -14.42 2.18 -0.29
C HIS A 163 -14.81 3.24 0.73
N LEU A 164 -14.09 3.25 1.85
CA LEU A 164 -14.16 4.29 2.86
C LEU A 164 -12.78 4.92 2.97
N TYR A 165 -12.73 6.23 2.91
CA TYR A 165 -11.52 7.03 2.96
C TYR A 165 -11.62 8.08 4.06
N ASP A 166 -10.52 8.31 4.77
CA ASP A 166 -10.39 9.41 5.72
C ASP A 166 -8.99 10.02 5.66
N ALA A 167 -8.89 11.29 6.03
CA ALA A 167 -7.63 12.01 6.15
C ALA A 167 -7.70 12.93 7.37
N GLN A 168 -6.78 12.73 8.30
CA GLN A 168 -6.74 13.46 9.56
C GLN A 168 -5.31 13.89 9.89
N SER A 169 -5.17 14.96 10.68
CA SER A 169 -3.87 15.46 11.13
C SER A 169 -3.85 15.59 12.65
N ALA A 170 -2.69 15.32 13.23
CA ALA A 170 -2.43 15.52 14.64
C ALA A 170 -0.95 15.92 14.86
N PRO A 171 -0.60 16.45 16.04
CA PRO A 171 0.79 16.65 16.42
C PRO A 171 1.61 15.35 16.35
N VAL A 172 2.90 15.45 16.08
CA VAL A 172 3.79 14.29 15.91
C VAL A 172 3.82 13.37 17.14
N GLU A 173 3.63 13.92 18.34
CA GLU A 173 3.51 13.18 19.60
C GLU A 173 2.26 12.30 19.67
N ASP A 174 1.21 12.65 18.95
CA ASP A 174 -0.09 11.95 18.95
C ASP A 174 -0.25 11.00 17.74
N ALA A 175 0.81 10.77 16.98
CA ALA A 175 0.78 10.01 15.72
C ALA A 175 0.11 8.62 15.87
N ALA A 176 0.42 7.88 16.95
CA ALA A 176 -0.18 6.58 17.18
C ALA A 176 -1.68 6.68 17.55
N ALA A 177 -2.07 7.68 18.35
CA ALA A 177 -3.46 7.93 18.70
C ALA A 177 -4.29 8.28 17.45
N LEU A 178 -3.75 9.16 16.58
CA LEU A 178 -4.34 9.50 15.28
C LEU A 178 -4.67 8.24 14.46
N GLY A 179 -3.73 7.31 14.36
CA GLY A 179 -3.95 6.05 13.64
C GLY A 179 -5.06 5.20 14.23
N ALA A 180 -5.07 5.06 15.56
CA ALA A 180 -6.07 4.27 16.27
C ALA A 180 -7.48 4.88 16.16
N GLU A 181 -7.61 6.20 16.28
CA GLU A 181 -8.88 6.91 16.16
C GLU A 181 -9.45 6.82 14.74
N MET A 182 -8.62 7.01 13.72
CA MET A 182 -9.03 6.84 12.32
C MET A 182 -9.49 5.40 12.05
N ALA A 183 -8.78 4.40 12.57
CA ALA A 183 -9.16 3.00 12.43
C ALA A 183 -10.53 2.71 13.08
N ALA A 184 -10.75 3.19 14.30
CA ALA A 184 -12.02 3.02 15.01
C ALA A 184 -13.19 3.63 14.21
N LYS A 185 -13.01 4.85 13.69
CA LYS A 185 -14.00 5.53 12.85
C LYS A 185 -14.34 4.75 11.58
N LEU A 186 -13.31 4.33 10.83
CA LEU A 186 -13.55 3.58 9.58
C LEU A 186 -14.14 2.20 9.85
N ARG A 187 -13.75 1.53 10.94
CA ARG A 187 -14.32 0.25 11.36
C ARG A 187 -15.80 0.37 11.73
N GLU A 188 -16.19 1.43 12.43
CA GLU A 188 -17.59 1.71 12.75
C GLU A 188 -18.43 1.93 11.49
N LEU A 189 -17.92 2.73 10.54
CA LEU A 189 -18.58 3.01 9.26
C LEU A 189 -18.71 1.76 8.38
N ALA A 190 -17.69 0.91 8.36
CA ALA A 190 -17.63 -0.30 7.56
C ALA A 190 -18.60 -1.39 8.03
N GLY A 191 -18.74 -1.54 9.33
CA GLY A 191 -19.46 -2.66 9.91
C GLY A 191 -18.70 -4.00 9.80
N PRO A 192 -19.25 -5.08 10.39
CA PRO A 192 -18.51 -6.33 10.60
C PRO A 192 -18.22 -7.13 9.34
N GLN A 193 -18.99 -6.94 8.27
CA GLN A 193 -18.89 -7.75 7.04
C GLN A 193 -18.21 -7.02 5.86
N PHE A 194 -17.60 -5.88 6.11
CA PHE A 194 -17.06 -5.05 5.02
C PHE A 194 -16.00 -5.76 4.17
N PHE A 195 -15.16 -6.58 4.78
CA PHE A 195 -14.10 -7.31 4.09
C PHE A 195 -14.51 -8.70 3.59
N GLU A 196 -15.73 -9.14 3.86
CA GLU A 196 -16.25 -10.38 3.32
C GLU A 196 -16.60 -10.22 1.83
N LEU A 197 -16.29 -11.22 1.03
CA LEU A 197 -16.78 -11.28 -0.35
C LEU A 197 -18.28 -11.61 -0.32
N PRO A 198 -19.06 -11.00 -1.19
CA PRO A 198 -20.49 -11.31 -1.34
C PRO A 198 -20.72 -12.74 -1.82
#